data_49d7626f6de293bb1b916dbc4f7f4bdf
#
_entry.id   49d7626f6de293bb1b916dbc4f7f4bdf
#
_cell.length_a   1.000
_cell.length_b   1.000
_cell.length_c   1.000
_cell.angle_alpha   90.00
_cell.angle_beta   90.00
_cell.angle_gamma   90.00
#
_symmetry.space_group_name_H-M   'P 1'
#
loop_
_entity.id
_entity.type
_entity.pdbx_description
1 polymer ?
#
loop_
_entity_poly.entity_id
_entity_poly.type
_entity_poly.pdbx_seq_one_letter_code
_entity_poly.pdbx_strand_id
1 'polypeptide(L)'
;GLDRKKRIISGVYQSSTHRIVPVDRCRIENEAADAIIVTVRRLLADFKLLPYHADTGRGFLRHVLVRRGFSTGQVMVVLVTGSPVFPSKNHFVGALLKKHPEITTVLQNINPGRTSLVLGTQEKTLFGPGFIEDELCGCVFRISAQSFYQINPVQTQVLYETAMEYAALSGQETVVDAYCGTGTIGLIAARRGAKQVVGVEINREAVRDAIANAKRNQIKNARFYCADAGAWMRDMAAAGEQADVVLMDPPRAGSD
;
A
#
# COMPACT_ATOMS: atom_id res chain seq x y z
N GLY A 1 15.23 -2.02 16.30
CA GLY A 1 16.25 -2.86 16.95
C GLY A 1 16.90 -2.17 18.12
N LEU A 2 17.98 -2.77 18.62
CA LEU A 2 18.80 -2.22 19.72
C LEU A 2 20.21 -1.93 19.22
N ASP A 3 20.80 -0.81 19.67
CA ASP A 3 22.21 -0.52 19.47
C ASP A 3 23.10 -1.28 20.49
N ARG A 4 24.42 -1.12 20.38
CA ARG A 4 25.40 -1.74 21.30
C ARG A 4 25.21 -1.30 22.77
N LYS A 5 24.60 -0.15 22.99
CA LYS A 5 24.27 0.40 24.33
C LYS A 5 22.85 0.04 24.77
N LYS A 6 22.19 -0.91 24.09
CA LYS A 6 20.80 -1.36 24.34
C LYS A 6 19.75 -0.25 24.19
N ARG A 7 20.03 0.84 23.47
CA ARG A 7 19.04 1.87 23.14
C ARG A 7 18.25 1.44 21.93
N ILE A 8 16.95 1.73 21.91
CA ILE A 8 16.08 1.44 20.78
C ILE A 8 16.45 2.33 19.59
N ILE A 9 16.70 1.73 18.46
CA ILE A 9 17.00 2.40 17.19
C ILE A 9 15.96 2.00 16.12
N SER A 10 15.68 2.93 15.20
CA SER A 10 14.92 2.70 13.97
C SER A 10 15.80 3.04 12.76
N GLY A 11 15.52 2.44 11.62
CA GLY A 11 16.26 2.65 10.39
C GLY A 11 16.02 1.52 9.41
N VAL A 12 16.94 1.34 8.47
CA VAL A 12 16.88 0.31 7.44
C VAL A 12 17.89 -0.80 7.70
N TYR A 13 17.59 -2.00 7.22
CA TYR A 13 18.56 -3.09 7.28
C TYR A 13 19.70 -2.86 6.28
N GLN A 14 20.92 -3.05 6.75
CA GLN A 14 22.06 -3.19 5.85
C GLN A 14 21.81 -4.42 4.96
N SER A 15 22.04 -4.28 3.66
CA SER A 15 21.83 -5.35 2.67
C SER A 15 22.37 -6.70 3.15
N SER A 16 21.57 -7.75 2.99
CA SER A 16 21.90 -9.15 3.34
C SER A 16 22.23 -9.38 4.82
N THR A 17 21.80 -8.49 5.72
CA THR A 17 22.02 -8.63 7.16
C THR A 17 20.79 -8.22 7.96
N HIS A 18 20.78 -8.56 9.28
CA HIS A 18 19.81 -8.03 10.25
C HIS A 18 20.34 -6.81 11.02
N ARG A 19 21.48 -6.23 10.57
CA ARG A 19 22.03 -5.02 11.18
C ARG A 19 21.22 -3.80 10.74
N ILE A 20 20.75 -3.02 11.70
CA ILE A 20 20.04 -1.77 11.45
C ILE A 20 21.05 -0.63 11.29
N VAL A 21 20.95 0.09 10.19
CA VAL A 21 21.59 1.39 10.00
C VAL A 21 20.60 2.44 10.52
N PRO A 22 20.94 3.15 11.62
CA PRO A 22 20.03 4.12 12.21
C PRO A 22 19.74 5.26 11.24
N VAL A 23 18.45 5.60 11.12
CA VAL A 23 17.97 6.73 10.31
C VAL A 23 16.94 7.49 11.14
N ASP A 24 17.17 8.77 11.37
CA ASP A 24 16.23 9.68 12.03
C ASP A 24 15.56 10.61 11.02
N ARG A 25 16.22 10.86 9.89
CA ARG A 25 15.71 11.66 8.78
C ARG A 25 16.25 11.10 7.46
N CYS A 26 15.34 10.84 6.53
CA CYS A 26 15.67 10.35 5.19
C CYS A 26 15.31 11.41 4.14
N ARG A 27 16.22 11.68 3.18
CA ARG A 27 15.99 12.71 2.15
C ARG A 27 15.01 12.29 1.07
N ILE A 28 14.74 10.99 0.95
CA ILE A 28 13.81 10.43 -0.05
C ILE A 28 12.47 10.01 0.56
N GLU A 29 12.33 10.06 1.89
CA GLU A 29 11.08 9.79 2.59
C GLU A 29 10.34 11.08 2.94
N ASN A 30 9.07 10.96 3.29
CA ASN A 30 8.27 12.08 3.76
C ASN A 30 8.69 12.48 5.19
N GLU A 31 8.93 13.77 5.44
CA GLU A 31 9.37 14.27 6.76
C GLU A 31 8.39 13.95 7.90
N ALA A 32 7.08 13.92 7.61
CA ALA A 32 6.08 13.51 8.61
C ALA A 32 6.23 12.02 8.97
N ALA A 33 6.57 11.17 7.99
CA ALA A 33 6.84 9.75 8.26
C ALA A 33 8.05 9.57 9.17
N ASP A 34 9.15 10.28 8.92
CA ASP A 34 10.33 10.29 9.77
C ASP A 34 9.99 10.69 11.21
N ALA A 35 9.24 11.78 11.38
CA ALA A 35 8.83 12.29 12.70
C ALA A 35 7.97 11.26 13.46
N ILE A 36 7.04 10.60 12.76
CA ILE A 36 6.20 9.54 13.32
C ILE A 36 7.04 8.34 13.76
N ILE A 37 7.97 7.88 12.92
CA ILE A 37 8.86 6.73 13.23
C ILE A 37 9.72 7.05 14.47
N VAL A 38 10.30 8.25 14.55
CA VAL A 38 11.06 8.70 15.72
C VAL A 38 10.19 8.74 16.98
N THR A 39 8.94 9.20 16.85
CA THR A 39 7.98 9.20 17.98
C THR A 39 7.64 7.78 18.43
N VAL A 40 7.31 6.88 17.50
CA VAL A 40 7.04 5.46 17.82
C VAL A 40 8.22 4.83 18.55
N ARG A 41 9.46 5.10 18.11
CA ARG A 41 10.68 4.63 18.77
C ARG A 41 10.79 5.11 20.22
N ARG A 42 10.47 6.38 20.51
CA ARG A 42 10.44 6.94 21.87
C ARG A 42 9.36 6.29 22.72
N LEU A 43 8.16 6.15 22.17
CA LEU A 43 7.04 5.50 22.86
C LEU A 43 7.33 4.04 23.20
N LEU A 44 8.07 3.29 22.37
CA LEU A 44 8.51 1.94 22.73
C LEU A 44 9.33 1.95 24.04
N ALA A 45 10.23 2.90 24.21
CA ALA A 45 11.03 3.02 25.44
C ALA A 45 10.14 3.41 26.64
N ASP A 46 9.27 4.41 26.47
CA ASP A 46 8.38 4.91 27.52
C ASP A 46 7.43 3.82 28.03
N PHE A 47 6.90 2.99 27.13
CA PHE A 47 6.00 1.87 27.44
C PHE A 47 6.74 0.55 27.73
N LYS A 48 8.07 0.55 27.80
CA LYS A 48 8.92 -0.63 28.04
C LYS A 48 8.65 -1.79 27.07
N LEU A 49 8.33 -1.46 25.82
CA LEU A 49 8.10 -2.42 24.74
C LEU A 49 9.41 -2.66 24.00
N LEU A 50 9.81 -3.91 23.86
CA LEU A 50 11.06 -4.25 23.19
C LEU A 50 10.86 -4.33 21.66
N PRO A 51 11.83 -3.83 20.88
CA PRO A 51 11.83 -4.10 19.44
C PRO A 51 12.06 -5.59 19.18
N TYR A 52 11.50 -6.08 18.08
CA TYR A 52 11.66 -7.46 17.67
C TYR A 52 13.11 -7.72 17.21
N HIS A 53 13.63 -8.87 17.60
CA HIS A 53 14.97 -9.33 17.19
C HIS A 53 14.82 -10.50 16.23
N ALA A 54 15.22 -10.31 14.97
CA ALA A 54 14.98 -11.26 13.89
C ALA A 54 15.59 -12.64 14.15
N ASP A 55 16.83 -12.68 14.71
CA ASP A 55 17.55 -13.94 14.93
C ASP A 55 16.94 -14.77 16.07
N THR A 56 16.43 -14.12 17.11
CA THR A 56 15.87 -14.80 18.29
C THR A 56 14.35 -15.00 18.19
N GLY A 57 13.67 -14.26 17.35
CA GLY A 57 12.22 -14.25 17.24
C GLY A 57 11.52 -13.60 18.45
N ARG A 58 12.24 -12.87 19.28
CA ARG A 58 11.72 -12.24 20.50
C ARG A 58 11.55 -10.74 20.33
N GLY A 59 10.62 -10.16 21.09
CA GLY A 59 10.30 -8.75 21.06
C GLY A 59 8.92 -8.46 20.46
N PHE A 60 8.51 -7.21 20.52
CA PHE A 60 7.13 -6.81 20.16
C PHE A 60 7.06 -6.16 18.77
N LEU A 61 7.68 -4.98 18.59
CA LEU A 61 7.55 -4.22 17.34
C LEU A 61 8.64 -4.61 16.33
N ARG A 62 8.21 -5.05 15.15
CA ARG A 62 9.08 -5.46 14.05
C ARG A 62 9.36 -4.32 13.09
N HIS A 63 8.28 -3.76 12.53
CA HIS A 63 8.35 -2.68 11.54
C HIS A 63 7.32 -1.61 11.85
N VAL A 64 7.57 -0.42 11.34
CA VAL A 64 6.60 0.67 11.24
C VAL A 64 6.49 1.01 9.77
N LEU A 65 5.28 0.89 9.23
CA LEU A 65 4.97 1.34 7.89
C LEU A 65 4.13 2.62 8.01
N VAL A 66 4.57 3.68 7.38
CA VAL A 66 3.80 4.93 7.27
C VAL A 66 3.40 5.13 5.83
N ARG A 67 2.13 5.36 5.60
CA ARG A 67 1.58 5.72 4.29
C ARG A 67 0.95 7.09 4.37
N ARG A 68 1.14 7.90 3.36
CA ARG A 68 0.54 9.23 3.28
C ARG A 68 -0.12 9.42 1.91
N GLY A 69 -1.38 9.84 1.90
CA GLY A 69 -2.04 10.38 0.72
C GLY A 69 -1.39 11.70 0.34
N PHE A 70 -0.97 11.82 -0.89
CA PHE A 70 -0.28 13.02 -1.38
C PHE A 70 -1.23 14.22 -1.49
N SER A 71 -2.39 14.01 -2.14
CA SER A 71 -3.40 15.04 -2.34
C SER A 71 -4.22 15.30 -1.09
N THR A 72 -4.58 14.25 -0.33
CA THR A 72 -5.45 14.36 0.84
C THR A 72 -4.72 14.71 2.13
N GLY A 73 -3.41 14.46 2.19
CA GLY A 73 -2.62 14.58 3.41
C GLY A 73 -2.93 13.53 4.48
N GLN A 74 -3.85 12.60 4.25
CA GLN A 74 -4.20 11.54 5.20
C GLN A 74 -3.01 10.63 5.50
N VAL A 75 -2.86 10.24 6.77
CA VAL A 75 -1.71 9.43 7.22
C VAL A 75 -2.20 8.14 7.85
N MET A 76 -1.65 7.02 7.40
CA MET A 76 -1.81 5.69 8.01
C MET A 76 -0.51 5.28 8.67
N VAL A 77 -0.60 4.80 9.90
CA VAL A 77 0.51 4.17 10.63
C VAL A 77 0.18 2.70 10.86
N VAL A 78 1.03 1.80 10.37
CA VAL A 78 0.91 0.36 10.60
C VAL A 78 2.04 -0.09 11.52
N LEU A 79 1.67 -0.55 12.72
CA LEU A 79 2.58 -1.12 13.70
C LEU A 79 2.63 -2.64 13.48
N VAL A 80 3.73 -3.13 12.90
CA VAL A 80 3.91 -4.56 12.65
C VAL A 80 4.49 -5.22 13.88
N THR A 81 3.74 -6.13 14.49
CA THR A 81 4.07 -6.74 15.76
C THR A 81 4.32 -8.23 15.64
N GLY A 82 5.23 -8.77 16.44
CA GLY A 82 5.48 -10.21 16.55
C GLY A 82 4.44 -10.96 17.39
N SER A 83 3.50 -10.26 18.02
CA SER A 83 2.47 -10.82 18.91
C SER A 83 1.13 -10.12 18.68
N PRO A 84 0.00 -10.84 18.77
CA PRO A 84 -1.34 -10.24 18.72
C PRO A 84 -1.70 -9.43 19.97
N VAL A 85 -0.95 -9.62 21.06
CA VAL A 85 -1.15 -8.89 22.32
C VAL A 85 -0.33 -7.60 22.28
N PHE A 86 -1.01 -6.47 22.41
CA PHE A 86 -0.39 -5.16 22.47
C PHE A 86 -0.57 -4.57 23.88
N PRO A 87 0.47 -4.63 24.74
CA PRO A 87 0.38 -4.08 26.08
C PRO A 87 0.15 -2.55 26.06
N SER A 88 -0.75 -2.07 26.92
CA SER A 88 -1.10 -0.64 27.04
C SER A 88 -1.52 0.03 25.72
N LYS A 89 -2.09 -0.73 24.81
CA LYS A 89 -2.48 -0.33 23.44
C LYS A 89 -3.15 1.05 23.38
N ASN A 90 -4.18 1.28 24.17
CA ASN A 90 -4.94 2.52 24.12
C ASN A 90 -4.11 3.74 24.54
N HIS A 91 -3.28 3.61 25.57
CA HIS A 91 -2.37 4.67 26.02
C HIS A 91 -1.27 4.94 25.00
N PHE A 92 -0.70 3.89 24.38
CA PHE A 92 0.32 4.04 23.35
C PHE A 92 -0.25 4.78 22.13
N VAL A 93 -1.41 4.34 21.62
CA VAL A 93 -2.07 4.99 20.48
C VAL A 93 -2.46 6.43 20.82
N GLY A 94 -3.05 6.66 22.01
CA GLY A 94 -3.39 8.01 22.46
C GLY A 94 -2.19 8.95 22.56
N ALA A 95 -1.04 8.46 23.06
CA ALA A 95 0.18 9.23 23.11
C ALA A 95 0.76 9.54 21.72
N LEU A 96 0.65 8.60 20.77
CA LEU A 96 1.04 8.80 19.38
C LEU A 96 0.17 9.88 18.72
N LEU A 97 -1.16 9.77 18.81
CA LEU A 97 -2.11 10.72 18.22
C LEU A 97 -2.00 12.12 18.83
N LYS A 98 -1.69 12.22 20.12
CA LYS A 98 -1.45 13.53 20.77
C LYS A 98 -0.26 14.27 20.15
N LYS A 99 0.77 13.55 19.69
CA LYS A 99 1.96 14.13 19.06
C LYS A 99 1.80 14.32 17.55
N HIS A 100 0.97 13.51 16.93
CA HIS A 100 0.74 13.46 15.49
C HIS A 100 -0.77 13.47 15.20
N PRO A 101 -1.46 14.61 15.38
CA PRO A 101 -2.90 14.74 15.15
C PRO A 101 -3.28 14.56 13.67
N GLU A 102 -2.31 14.65 12.75
CA GLU A 102 -2.48 14.39 11.33
C GLU A 102 -2.72 12.91 11.00
N ILE A 103 -2.50 11.98 11.93
CA ILE A 103 -2.72 10.55 11.71
C ILE A 103 -4.21 10.27 11.57
N THR A 104 -4.61 9.79 10.40
CA THR A 104 -5.99 9.42 10.07
C THR A 104 -6.36 8.05 10.62
N THR A 105 -5.40 7.10 10.59
CA THR A 105 -5.65 5.73 11.05
C THR A 105 -4.39 5.05 11.57
N VAL A 106 -4.56 4.18 12.58
CA VAL A 106 -3.50 3.35 13.15
C VAL A 106 -3.94 1.88 13.09
N LEU A 107 -3.11 1.05 12.54
CA LEU A 107 -3.30 -0.40 12.42
C LEU A 107 -2.25 -1.15 13.21
N GLN A 108 -2.63 -2.29 13.78
CA GLN A 108 -1.70 -3.35 14.19
C GLN A 108 -1.74 -4.44 13.13
N ASN A 109 -0.62 -4.69 12.48
CA ASN A 109 -0.44 -5.87 11.64
C ASN A 109 0.34 -6.92 12.43
N ILE A 110 -0.13 -8.16 12.43
CA ILE A 110 0.43 -9.24 13.24
C ILE A 110 1.23 -10.17 12.33
N ASN A 111 2.56 -10.17 12.52
CA ASN A 111 3.48 -11.01 11.78
C ASN A 111 4.39 -11.79 12.76
N PRO A 112 3.94 -12.94 13.29
CA PRO A 112 4.72 -13.75 14.24
C PRO A 112 5.79 -14.61 13.56
N GLY A 113 5.71 -14.79 12.23
CA GLY A 113 6.58 -15.71 11.49
C GLY A 113 8.02 -15.22 11.33
N ARG A 114 8.95 -16.16 11.14
CA ARG A 114 10.31 -15.85 10.70
C ARG A 114 10.32 -15.74 9.17
N THR A 115 9.95 -14.59 8.66
CA THR A 115 9.81 -14.31 7.23
C THR A 115 10.44 -12.98 6.88
N SER A 116 10.87 -12.81 5.64
CA SER A 116 11.31 -11.55 5.07
C SER A 116 10.15 -10.60 4.73
N LEU A 117 8.91 -11.10 4.70
CA LEU A 117 7.74 -10.26 4.47
C LEU A 117 7.56 -9.28 5.64
N VAL A 118 7.33 -8.02 5.30
CA VAL A 118 7.09 -6.96 6.29
C VAL A 118 5.74 -7.18 6.97
N LEU A 119 4.68 -7.38 6.19
CA LEU A 119 3.32 -7.53 6.68
C LEU A 119 2.93 -9.01 6.84
N GLY A 120 2.20 -9.29 7.92
CA GLY A 120 1.49 -10.55 8.11
C GLY A 120 0.07 -10.50 7.55
N THR A 121 -0.66 -11.59 7.70
CA THR A 121 -2.02 -11.76 7.14
C THR A 121 -3.14 -11.22 8.06
N GLN A 122 -2.85 -10.96 9.33
CA GLN A 122 -3.84 -10.51 10.31
C GLN A 122 -3.64 -9.03 10.65
N GLU A 123 -4.74 -8.28 10.63
CA GLU A 123 -4.75 -6.87 10.97
C GLU A 123 -5.84 -6.53 11.97
N LYS A 124 -5.57 -5.53 12.81
CA LYS A 124 -6.53 -4.93 13.74
C LYS A 124 -6.47 -3.42 13.62
N THR A 125 -7.59 -2.78 13.38
CA THR A 125 -7.69 -1.33 13.45
C THR A 125 -7.64 -0.89 14.92
N LEU A 126 -6.69 -0.02 15.24
CA LEU A 126 -6.53 0.55 16.58
C LEU A 126 -7.16 1.93 16.70
N PHE A 127 -7.17 2.68 15.59
CA PHE A 127 -7.77 4.01 15.49
C PHE A 127 -8.16 4.31 14.04
N GLY A 128 -9.23 5.07 13.84
CA GLY A 128 -9.68 5.52 12.52
C GLY A 128 -10.34 4.42 11.68
N PRO A 129 -10.46 4.63 10.36
CA PRO A 129 -11.23 3.76 9.47
C PRO A 129 -10.48 2.49 9.03
N GLY A 130 -9.18 2.37 9.28
CA GLY A 130 -8.35 1.24 8.82
C GLY A 130 -7.82 1.39 7.39
N PHE A 131 -8.00 2.56 6.78
CA PHE A 131 -7.49 2.90 5.45
C PHE A 131 -7.28 4.41 5.35
N ILE A 132 -6.60 4.84 4.30
CA ILE A 132 -6.55 6.24 3.87
C ILE A 132 -7.06 6.35 2.44
N GLU A 133 -7.33 7.58 2.02
CA GLU A 133 -7.72 7.90 0.65
C GLU A 133 -6.70 8.85 0.03
N ASP A 134 -6.51 8.72 -1.26
CA ASP A 134 -5.75 9.67 -2.04
C ASP A 134 -6.41 9.91 -3.39
N GLU A 135 -6.14 11.06 -4.00
CA GLU A 135 -6.65 11.42 -5.32
C GLU A 135 -5.52 11.38 -6.34
N LEU A 136 -5.78 10.73 -7.48
CA LEU A 136 -4.85 10.63 -8.61
C LEU A 136 -5.64 10.73 -9.92
N CYS A 137 -5.25 11.64 -10.82
CA CYS A 137 -5.90 11.87 -12.13
C CYS A 137 -7.43 12.03 -12.04
N GLY A 138 -7.94 12.66 -10.97
CA GLY A 138 -9.36 12.89 -10.72
C GLY A 138 -10.14 11.68 -10.20
N CYS A 139 -9.48 10.58 -9.86
CA CYS A 139 -10.07 9.44 -9.18
C CYS A 139 -9.60 9.37 -7.73
N VAL A 140 -10.52 9.03 -6.81
CA VAL A 140 -10.22 8.80 -5.40
C VAL A 140 -10.00 7.31 -5.15
N PHE A 141 -8.85 6.98 -4.58
CA PHE A 141 -8.46 5.60 -4.28
C PHE A 141 -8.39 5.36 -2.78
N ARG A 142 -8.99 4.24 -2.36
CA ARG A 142 -8.80 3.70 -1.03
C ARG A 142 -7.48 2.93 -0.99
N ILE A 143 -6.64 3.25 0.00
CA ILE A 143 -5.33 2.65 0.22
C ILE A 143 -5.37 1.89 1.54
N SER A 144 -5.29 0.57 1.50
CA SER A 144 -5.14 -0.30 2.67
C SER A 144 -3.66 -0.49 3.04
N ALA A 145 -3.37 -1.15 4.16
CA ALA A 145 -1.99 -1.43 4.53
C ALA A 145 -1.28 -2.33 3.51
N GLN A 146 -2.01 -3.27 2.90
CA GLN A 146 -1.47 -4.28 1.99
C GLN A 146 -1.58 -3.92 0.50
N SER A 147 -2.44 -2.96 0.12
CA SER A 147 -2.59 -2.57 -1.28
C SER A 147 -1.32 -1.94 -1.83
N PHE A 148 -0.96 -2.32 -3.05
CA PHE A 148 0.06 -1.57 -3.78
C PHE A 148 -0.50 -0.20 -4.18
N TYR A 149 0.27 0.84 -4.00
CA TYR A 149 -0.02 2.18 -4.49
C TYR A 149 1.32 2.86 -4.81
N GLN A 150 1.39 3.55 -5.94
CA GLN A 150 2.63 4.17 -6.41
C GLN A 150 3.16 5.20 -5.41
N ILE A 151 4.45 5.11 -5.11
CA ILE A 151 5.10 5.93 -4.06
C ILE A 151 5.50 7.33 -4.53
N ASN A 152 5.51 7.58 -5.85
CA ASN A 152 5.81 8.88 -6.43
C ASN A 152 4.59 9.39 -7.21
N PRO A 153 3.59 9.98 -6.55
CA PRO A 153 2.31 10.35 -7.16
C PRO A 153 2.46 11.39 -8.27
N VAL A 154 3.43 12.30 -8.17
CA VAL A 154 3.68 13.30 -9.20
C VAL A 154 4.11 12.64 -10.52
N GLN A 155 5.08 11.72 -10.47
CA GLN A 155 5.50 11.01 -11.67
C GLN A 155 4.47 9.97 -12.12
N THR A 156 3.73 9.39 -11.20
CA THR A 156 2.62 8.47 -11.53
C THR A 156 1.54 9.19 -12.31
N GLN A 157 1.20 10.43 -11.93
CA GLN A 157 0.24 11.23 -12.68
C GLN A 157 0.73 11.47 -14.11
N VAL A 158 1.97 11.91 -14.29
CA VAL A 158 2.57 12.12 -15.62
C VAL A 158 2.55 10.83 -16.44
N LEU A 159 2.95 9.70 -15.84
CA LEU A 159 2.94 8.40 -16.51
C LEU A 159 1.53 7.99 -16.96
N TYR A 160 0.54 8.13 -16.09
CA TYR A 160 -0.82 7.72 -16.40
C TYR A 160 -1.50 8.67 -17.39
N GLU A 161 -1.25 9.97 -17.31
CA GLU A 161 -1.72 10.94 -18.32
C GLU A 161 -1.12 10.65 -19.69
N THR A 162 0.18 10.37 -19.77
CA THR A 162 0.85 9.95 -21.01
C THR A 162 0.26 8.65 -21.56
N ALA A 163 -0.01 7.67 -20.69
CA ALA A 163 -0.67 6.42 -21.12
C ALA A 163 -2.07 6.67 -21.69
N MET A 164 -2.83 7.59 -21.11
CA MET A 164 -4.16 7.96 -21.64
C MET A 164 -4.06 8.71 -22.97
N GLU A 165 -3.05 9.55 -23.17
CA GLU A 165 -2.78 10.20 -24.45
C GLU A 165 -2.48 9.18 -25.55
N TYR A 166 -1.65 8.16 -25.27
CA TYR A 166 -1.36 7.09 -26.22
C TYR A 166 -2.57 6.18 -26.48
N ALA A 167 -3.40 5.96 -25.45
CA ALA A 167 -4.64 5.18 -25.60
C ALA A 167 -5.65 5.86 -26.53
N ALA A 168 -5.57 7.19 -26.71
CA ALA A 168 -6.39 8.00 -27.62
C ALA A 168 -7.91 7.66 -27.54
N LEU A 169 -8.43 7.56 -26.32
CA LEU A 169 -9.80 7.11 -26.05
C LEU A 169 -10.84 8.04 -26.66
N SER A 170 -11.73 7.49 -27.49
CA SER A 170 -12.81 8.20 -28.21
C SER A 170 -14.21 7.90 -27.66
N GLY A 171 -14.32 6.97 -26.72
CA GLY A 171 -15.60 6.50 -26.15
C GLY A 171 -16.13 5.23 -26.77
N GLN A 172 -15.37 4.56 -27.64
CA GLN A 172 -15.76 3.29 -28.26
C GLN A 172 -14.90 2.11 -27.81
N GLU A 173 -13.79 2.37 -27.15
CA GLU A 173 -12.75 1.39 -26.85
C GLU A 173 -13.10 0.48 -25.68
N THR A 174 -12.82 -0.81 -25.85
CA THR A 174 -12.66 -1.79 -24.77
C THR A 174 -11.20 -1.80 -24.34
N VAL A 175 -10.96 -1.40 -23.10
CA VAL A 175 -9.62 -1.33 -22.49
C VAL A 175 -9.44 -2.52 -21.56
N VAL A 176 -8.35 -3.25 -21.71
CA VAL A 176 -7.89 -4.26 -20.75
C VAL A 176 -6.77 -3.66 -19.89
N ASP A 177 -6.96 -3.67 -18.59
CA ASP A 177 -5.95 -3.32 -17.58
C ASP A 177 -5.41 -4.62 -16.99
N ALA A 178 -4.31 -5.10 -17.58
CA ALA A 178 -3.65 -6.34 -17.17
C ALA A 178 -2.73 -6.05 -15.98
N TYR A 179 -2.80 -6.88 -14.93
CA TYR A 179 -2.14 -6.68 -13.64
C TYR A 179 -2.68 -5.44 -12.90
N CYS A 180 -3.99 -5.25 -12.93
CA CYS A 180 -4.65 -4.00 -12.57
C CYS A 180 -4.49 -3.58 -11.09
N GLY A 181 -4.02 -4.47 -10.21
CA GLY A 181 -3.89 -4.17 -8.79
C GLY A 181 -5.20 -3.69 -8.18
N THR A 182 -5.19 -2.50 -7.57
CA THR A 182 -6.39 -1.86 -7.01
C THR A 182 -7.21 -1.08 -8.05
N GLY A 183 -6.95 -1.31 -9.34
CA GLY A 183 -7.68 -0.75 -10.48
C GLY A 183 -7.30 0.69 -10.82
N THR A 184 -6.13 1.16 -10.42
CA THR A 184 -5.77 2.59 -10.56
C THR A 184 -5.80 3.06 -11.99
N ILE A 185 -5.05 2.44 -12.90
CA ILE A 185 -4.94 2.93 -14.27
C ILE A 185 -6.22 2.64 -15.08
N GLY A 186 -6.85 1.48 -14.86
CA GLY A 186 -8.10 1.12 -15.54
C GLY A 186 -9.25 2.06 -15.16
N LEU A 187 -9.37 2.46 -13.89
CA LEU A 187 -10.40 3.39 -13.45
C LEU A 187 -10.17 4.80 -14.01
N ILE A 188 -8.91 5.20 -14.16
CA ILE A 188 -8.57 6.47 -14.84
C ILE A 188 -8.94 6.38 -16.32
N ALA A 189 -8.68 5.26 -17.02
CA ALA A 189 -9.12 5.04 -18.40
C ALA A 189 -10.65 5.10 -18.53
N ALA A 190 -11.39 4.47 -17.61
CA ALA A 190 -12.84 4.53 -17.57
C ALA A 190 -13.36 5.97 -17.41
N ARG A 191 -12.71 6.76 -16.55
CA ARG A 191 -13.05 8.17 -16.32
C ARG A 191 -12.70 9.06 -17.52
N ARG A 192 -11.66 8.70 -18.28
CA ARG A 192 -11.20 9.40 -19.49
C ARG A 192 -12.00 9.06 -20.73
N GLY A 193 -13.02 8.21 -20.60
CA GLY A 193 -14.00 7.97 -21.64
C GLY A 193 -13.91 6.63 -22.33
N ALA A 194 -13.16 5.65 -21.83
CA ALA A 194 -13.25 4.29 -22.35
C ALA A 194 -14.70 3.79 -22.31
N LYS A 195 -15.18 3.12 -23.36
CA LYS A 195 -16.51 2.51 -23.40
C LYS A 195 -16.66 1.45 -22.31
N GLN A 196 -15.66 0.61 -22.17
CA GLN A 196 -15.59 -0.45 -21.17
C GLN A 196 -14.15 -0.67 -20.72
N VAL A 197 -13.97 -0.95 -19.45
CA VAL A 197 -12.68 -1.36 -18.87
C VAL A 197 -12.83 -2.74 -18.24
N VAL A 198 -11.86 -3.60 -18.51
CA VAL A 198 -11.72 -4.92 -17.88
C VAL A 198 -10.39 -4.98 -17.17
N GLY A 199 -10.41 -5.02 -15.83
CA GLY A 199 -9.23 -5.20 -15.01
C GLY A 199 -9.03 -6.67 -14.65
N VAL A 200 -7.79 -7.16 -14.75
CA VAL A 200 -7.41 -8.54 -14.40
C VAL A 200 -6.28 -8.53 -13.41
N GLU A 201 -6.45 -9.21 -12.28
CA GLU A 201 -5.50 -9.25 -11.17
C GLU A 201 -5.59 -10.59 -10.45
N ILE A 202 -4.45 -11.16 -10.12
CA ILE A 202 -4.38 -12.46 -9.45
C ILE A 202 -4.69 -12.36 -7.94
N ASN A 203 -4.43 -11.21 -7.34
CA ASN A 203 -4.65 -10.98 -5.91
C ASN A 203 -6.11 -10.62 -5.64
N ARG A 204 -6.82 -11.53 -4.97
CA ARG A 204 -8.25 -11.36 -4.64
C ARG A 204 -8.55 -10.10 -3.81
N GLU A 205 -7.66 -9.72 -2.89
CA GLU A 205 -7.86 -8.52 -2.06
C GLU A 205 -7.70 -7.25 -2.90
N ALA A 206 -6.74 -7.22 -3.83
CA ALA A 206 -6.58 -6.10 -4.75
C ALA A 206 -7.81 -5.95 -5.66
N VAL A 207 -8.38 -7.07 -6.15
CA VAL A 207 -9.64 -7.05 -6.94
C VAL A 207 -10.81 -6.47 -6.11
N ARG A 208 -10.92 -6.83 -4.82
CA ARG A 208 -11.94 -6.24 -3.93
C ARG A 208 -11.76 -4.74 -3.76
N ASP A 209 -10.51 -4.30 -3.60
CA ASP A 209 -10.18 -2.88 -3.52
C ASP A 209 -10.50 -2.15 -4.84
N ALA A 210 -10.22 -2.77 -6.01
CA ALA A 210 -10.56 -2.22 -7.32
C ALA A 210 -12.08 -2.02 -7.49
N ILE A 211 -12.88 -3.02 -7.11
CA ILE A 211 -14.35 -2.93 -7.12
C ILE A 211 -14.85 -1.83 -6.18
N ALA A 212 -14.25 -1.71 -4.98
CA ALA A 212 -14.61 -0.67 -4.03
C ALA A 212 -14.24 0.73 -4.56
N ASN A 213 -13.09 0.85 -5.23
CA ASN A 213 -12.63 2.08 -5.87
C ASN A 213 -13.53 2.48 -7.05
N ALA A 214 -13.99 1.52 -7.88
CA ALA A 214 -14.96 1.79 -8.94
C ALA A 214 -16.25 2.38 -8.38
N LYS A 215 -16.81 1.77 -7.32
CA LYS A 215 -18.01 2.27 -6.63
C LYS A 215 -17.82 3.67 -6.07
N ARG A 216 -16.67 3.92 -5.41
CA ARG A 216 -16.33 5.22 -4.82
C ARG A 216 -16.31 6.33 -5.86
N ASN A 217 -15.78 6.03 -7.03
CA ASN A 217 -15.68 6.97 -8.16
C ASN A 217 -16.93 6.99 -9.03
N GLN A 218 -17.99 6.24 -8.70
CA GLN A 218 -19.23 6.11 -9.47
C GLN A 218 -19.01 5.60 -10.91
N ILE A 219 -17.91 4.84 -11.12
CA ILE A 219 -17.55 4.24 -12.40
C ILE A 219 -18.34 2.93 -12.56
N LYS A 220 -19.16 2.85 -13.62
CA LYS A 220 -20.07 1.73 -13.90
C LYS A 220 -19.61 0.88 -15.09
N ASN A 221 -18.70 1.39 -15.90
CA ASN A 221 -18.16 0.78 -17.11
C ASN A 221 -16.84 0.03 -16.87
N ALA A 222 -16.48 -0.27 -15.61
CA ALA A 222 -15.32 -1.09 -15.27
C ALA A 222 -15.75 -2.39 -14.58
N ARG A 223 -15.13 -3.50 -14.98
CA ARG A 223 -15.30 -4.84 -14.38
C ARG A 223 -13.93 -5.40 -14.01
N PHE A 224 -13.88 -6.18 -12.93
CA PHE A 224 -12.61 -6.73 -12.42
C PHE A 224 -12.73 -8.23 -12.21
N TYR A 225 -11.71 -8.96 -12.66
CA TYR A 225 -11.61 -10.41 -12.58
C TYR A 225 -10.39 -10.83 -11.76
N CYS A 226 -10.60 -11.82 -10.89
CA CYS A 226 -9.50 -12.43 -10.13
C CYS A 226 -8.96 -13.62 -10.93
N ALA A 227 -7.91 -13.38 -11.72
CA ALA A 227 -7.30 -14.37 -12.60
C ALA A 227 -5.84 -14.02 -12.88
N ASP A 228 -5.09 -14.99 -13.38
CA ASP A 228 -3.79 -14.72 -14.02
C ASP A 228 -4.01 -13.94 -15.32
N ALA A 229 -3.34 -12.80 -15.48
CA ALA A 229 -3.56 -11.89 -16.58
C ALA A 229 -3.19 -12.51 -17.94
N GLY A 230 -2.07 -13.26 -17.99
CA GLY A 230 -1.64 -13.93 -19.22
C GLY A 230 -2.61 -15.03 -19.66
N ALA A 231 -3.04 -15.88 -18.71
CA ALA A 231 -4.03 -16.92 -19.00
C ALA A 231 -5.37 -16.30 -19.45
N TRP A 232 -5.85 -15.28 -18.75
CA TRP A 232 -7.11 -14.61 -19.07
C TRP A 232 -7.09 -13.98 -20.47
N MET A 233 -6.00 -13.30 -20.84
CA MET A 233 -5.86 -12.72 -22.19
C MET A 233 -5.83 -13.79 -23.30
N ARG A 234 -5.18 -14.95 -23.04
CA ARG A 234 -5.20 -16.07 -23.99
C ARG A 234 -6.62 -16.64 -24.18
N ASP A 235 -7.36 -16.80 -23.09
CA ASP A 235 -8.74 -17.30 -23.12
C ASP A 235 -9.67 -16.33 -23.87
N MET A 236 -9.52 -15.03 -23.63
CA MET A 236 -10.22 -13.96 -24.34
C MET A 236 -9.95 -14.03 -25.85
N ALA A 237 -8.68 -14.16 -26.25
CA ALA A 237 -8.29 -14.29 -27.64
C ALA A 237 -8.85 -15.58 -28.30
N ALA A 238 -8.82 -16.70 -27.58
CA ALA A 238 -9.38 -17.97 -28.04
C ALA A 238 -10.93 -17.91 -28.22
N ALA A 239 -11.59 -17.08 -27.40
CA ALA A 239 -13.03 -16.82 -27.55
C ALA A 239 -13.37 -15.85 -28.72
N GLY A 240 -12.36 -15.32 -29.41
CA GLY A 240 -12.54 -14.32 -30.48
C GLY A 240 -12.87 -12.92 -29.99
N GLU A 241 -12.69 -12.67 -28.68
CA GLU A 241 -12.85 -11.34 -28.09
C GLU A 241 -11.59 -10.50 -28.34
N GLN A 242 -11.77 -9.18 -28.49
CA GLN A 242 -10.69 -8.25 -28.77
C GLN A 242 -10.72 -7.07 -27.79
N ALA A 243 -9.54 -6.58 -27.44
CA ALA A 243 -9.36 -5.31 -26.77
C ALA A 243 -8.82 -4.29 -27.77
N ASP A 244 -9.32 -3.07 -27.72
CA ASP A 244 -8.82 -1.96 -28.55
C ASP A 244 -7.53 -1.40 -27.94
N VAL A 245 -7.43 -1.41 -26.60
CA VAL A 245 -6.28 -0.95 -25.83
C VAL A 245 -5.95 -1.94 -24.72
N VAL A 246 -4.68 -2.25 -24.56
CA VAL A 246 -4.17 -3.03 -23.42
C VAL A 246 -3.18 -2.17 -22.63
N LEU A 247 -3.48 -1.94 -21.36
CA LEU A 247 -2.61 -1.30 -20.38
C LEU A 247 -1.93 -2.40 -19.57
N MET A 248 -0.61 -2.35 -19.45
CA MET A 248 0.18 -3.38 -18.76
C MET A 248 1.16 -2.75 -17.78
N ASP A 249 1.03 -3.09 -16.49
CA ASP A 249 2.01 -2.77 -15.45
C ASP A 249 2.42 -4.07 -14.73
N PRO A 250 3.19 -4.96 -15.40
CA PRO A 250 3.51 -6.27 -14.88
C PRO A 250 4.47 -6.19 -13.69
N PRO A 251 4.54 -7.25 -12.84
CA PRO A 251 5.54 -7.34 -11.78
C PRO A 251 6.96 -7.38 -12.37
N ARG A 252 7.98 -7.09 -11.53
CA ARG A 252 9.40 -7.02 -11.96
C ARG A 252 9.91 -8.32 -12.61
N ALA A 253 9.27 -9.45 -12.35
CA ALA A 253 9.58 -10.72 -13.01
C ALA A 253 9.14 -10.76 -14.49
N GLY A 254 8.37 -9.79 -14.92
CA GLY A 254 7.80 -9.72 -16.27
C GLY A 254 6.43 -10.39 -16.38
N SER A 255 5.92 -10.40 -17.60
CA SER A 255 4.73 -11.16 -18.00
C SER A 255 5.18 -12.29 -18.91
N ASP A 256 4.75 -13.52 -18.63
CA ASP A 256 4.94 -14.69 -19.51
C ASP A 256 4.05 -14.61 -20.76
#